data_3110b0c2a54eb4dcfb13a32475dbea68
#
_entry.id   3110b0c2a54eb4dcfb13a32475dbea68
#
_cell.length_a   1.000
_cell.length_b   1.000
_cell.length_c   1.000
_cell.angle_alpha   90.00
_cell.angle_beta   90.00
_cell.angle_gamma   90.00
#
_symmetry.space_group_name_H-M   'P 1'
#
loop_
_entity.id
_entity.type
_entity.pdbx_description
1 polymer ?
#
loop_
_entity_poly.entity_id
_entity_poly.type
_entity_poly.pdbx_seq_one_letter_code
_entity_poly.pdbx_strand_id
1 'polypeptide(L)'
;MCIRDRYMIKDLEHTVWIGLEYFVNEGDEYWNMTEEEFAKIGVSEMVKLGLIDSPDVVLDVHMEKVKKAYPAYFDTYDEMDRLIEYLSGIENLYCVGRNGQHRYNNIDHSMVTSFEAVKNIISGTKDKKNIWSVNTEQEYHETSNNEDEKNQAEVD
;
A
#
# COMPACT_ATOMS: atom_id res chain seq x y z
N MET A 1 3.04 0.23 10.36
CA MET A 1 2.08 1.25 10.84
C MET A 1 2.68 2.64 10.63
N CYS A 2 2.10 3.46 9.77
CA CYS A 2 2.55 4.84 9.56
C CYS A 2 1.71 5.78 10.42
N ILE A 3 2.22 6.15 11.59
CA ILE A 3 1.61 7.19 12.42
C ILE A 3 2.17 8.54 11.94
N ARG A 4 1.61 9.12 10.89
CA ARG A 4 1.96 10.47 10.42
C ARG A 4 0.72 11.34 10.24
N ASP A 5 -0.22 11.21 11.15
CA ASP A 5 -1.54 11.84 11.03
C ASP A 5 -1.58 13.22 11.69
N ARG A 6 -0.41 13.80 11.99
CA ARG A 6 -0.29 15.04 12.78
C ARG A 6 -1.23 16.16 12.33
N TYR A 7 -1.54 16.23 11.05
CA TYR A 7 -2.43 17.26 10.50
C TYR A 7 -3.88 16.79 10.33
N MET A 8 -4.15 15.52 10.59
CA MET A 8 -5.47 14.92 10.40
C MET A 8 -6.18 14.63 11.72
N ILE A 9 -5.46 14.72 12.85
CA ILE A 9 -5.97 14.44 14.18
C ILE A 9 -6.21 15.77 14.91
N LYS A 10 -7.41 15.93 15.46
CA LYS A 10 -7.80 17.17 16.12
C LYS A 10 -7.14 17.36 17.49
N ASP A 11 -6.92 16.28 18.23
CA ASP A 11 -6.26 16.25 19.54
C ASP A 11 -5.07 15.31 19.53
N LEU A 12 -3.92 15.84 19.11
CA LEU A 12 -2.67 15.10 18.96
C LEU A 12 -1.99 14.70 20.27
N GLU A 13 -2.33 15.39 21.35
CA GLU A 13 -1.68 15.13 22.64
C GLU A 13 -2.32 13.91 23.33
N HIS A 14 -3.60 13.63 23.05
CA HIS A 14 -4.35 12.61 23.76
C HIS A 14 -4.96 11.53 22.87
N THR A 15 -4.88 11.68 21.54
CA THR A 15 -5.48 10.72 20.60
C THR A 15 -4.51 10.30 19.49
N VAL A 16 -4.74 9.11 18.95
CA VAL A 16 -3.98 8.55 17.84
C VAL A 16 -4.92 7.79 16.92
N TRP A 17 -4.69 7.84 15.61
CA TRP A 17 -5.31 6.95 14.65
C TRP A 17 -4.42 5.73 14.43
N ILE A 18 -5.01 4.55 14.51
CA ILE A 18 -4.33 3.27 14.24
C ILE A 18 -5.05 2.59 13.09
N GLY A 19 -4.31 2.31 12.00
CA GLY A 19 -4.80 1.52 10.89
C GLY A 19 -4.52 0.03 11.11
N LEU A 20 -5.57 -0.79 10.98
CA LEU A 20 -5.46 -2.25 10.96
C LEU A 20 -5.80 -2.72 9.55
N GLU A 21 -4.91 -3.50 8.93
CA GLU A 21 -5.13 -4.10 7.62
C GLU A 21 -5.44 -5.58 7.76
N TYR A 22 -6.53 -6.00 7.11
CA TYR A 22 -6.96 -7.41 7.06
C TYR A 22 -7.07 -7.84 5.60
N PHE A 23 -6.35 -8.90 5.25
CA PHE A 23 -6.41 -9.49 3.93
C PHE A 23 -7.50 -10.56 3.88
N VAL A 24 -8.57 -10.27 3.18
CA VAL A 24 -9.77 -11.10 3.11
C VAL A 24 -10.23 -11.28 1.67
N ASN A 25 -10.97 -12.33 1.39
CA ASN A 25 -11.55 -12.53 0.06
C ASN A 25 -12.97 -11.96 0.00
N GLU A 26 -13.36 -11.44 -1.16
CA GLU A 26 -14.75 -11.03 -1.37
C GLU A 26 -15.69 -12.22 -1.16
N GLY A 27 -16.67 -12.05 -0.28
CA GLY A 27 -17.70 -13.04 0.01
C GLY A 27 -17.40 -13.98 1.17
N ASP A 28 -16.21 -13.93 1.78
CA ASP A 28 -15.95 -14.67 3.00
C ASP A 28 -16.63 -14.04 4.24
N GLU A 29 -16.49 -14.70 5.39
CA GLU A 29 -17.15 -14.29 6.64
C GLU A 29 -16.73 -12.86 7.03
N TYR A 30 -15.45 -12.57 7.03
CA TYR A 30 -14.92 -11.25 7.42
C TYR A 30 -15.34 -10.14 6.44
N TRP A 31 -15.38 -10.44 5.13
CA TRP A 31 -15.84 -9.49 4.13
C TRP A 31 -17.30 -9.09 4.31
N ASN A 32 -18.13 -10.05 4.76
CA ASN A 32 -19.57 -9.84 4.91
C ASN A 32 -19.97 -9.21 6.25
N MET A 33 -19.03 -9.10 7.22
CA MET A 33 -19.30 -8.47 8.50
C MET A 33 -19.67 -6.99 8.37
N THR A 34 -20.50 -6.53 9.29
CA THR A 34 -20.76 -5.11 9.48
C THR A 34 -19.55 -4.43 10.11
N GLU A 35 -19.49 -3.10 10.04
CA GLU A 35 -18.46 -2.31 10.71
C GLU A 35 -18.42 -2.60 12.22
N GLU A 36 -19.57 -2.66 12.87
CA GLU A 36 -19.67 -2.93 14.31
C GLU A 36 -19.15 -4.33 14.71
N GLU A 37 -19.43 -5.35 13.89
CA GLU A 37 -18.96 -6.72 14.14
C GLU A 37 -17.44 -6.82 13.95
N PHE A 38 -16.95 -6.23 12.88
CA PHE A 38 -15.51 -6.27 12.55
C PHE A 38 -14.70 -5.42 13.54
N ALA A 39 -15.22 -4.26 13.96
CA ALA A 39 -14.61 -3.42 14.97
C ALA A 39 -14.34 -4.15 16.29
N LYS A 40 -15.29 -5.01 16.73
CA LYS A 40 -15.09 -5.83 17.95
C LYS A 40 -13.89 -6.77 17.82
N ILE A 41 -13.67 -7.32 16.63
CA ILE A 41 -12.50 -8.18 16.36
C ILE A 41 -11.22 -7.36 16.47
N GLY A 42 -11.11 -6.26 15.73
CA GLY A 42 -9.94 -5.39 15.73
C GLY A 42 -9.59 -4.86 17.11
N VAL A 43 -10.58 -4.35 17.85
CA VAL A 43 -10.39 -3.85 19.22
C VAL A 43 -9.94 -4.98 20.16
N SER A 44 -10.54 -6.19 20.05
CA SER A 44 -10.13 -7.34 20.85
C SER A 44 -8.68 -7.75 20.57
N GLU A 45 -8.25 -7.70 19.32
CA GLU A 45 -6.88 -8.00 18.94
C GLU A 45 -5.89 -6.95 19.46
N MET A 46 -6.24 -5.67 19.37
CA MET A 46 -5.41 -4.59 19.92
C MET A 46 -5.19 -4.73 21.42
N VAL A 47 -6.23 -5.12 22.18
CA VAL A 47 -6.10 -5.44 23.62
C VAL A 47 -5.19 -6.65 23.85
N LYS A 48 -5.39 -7.73 23.09
CA LYS A 48 -4.56 -8.94 23.21
C LYS A 48 -3.09 -8.69 22.90
N LEU A 49 -2.80 -7.81 21.94
CA LEU A 49 -1.45 -7.40 21.56
C LEU A 49 -0.84 -6.37 22.53
N GLY A 50 -1.61 -5.86 23.51
CA GLY A 50 -1.15 -4.85 24.44
C GLY A 50 -0.94 -3.47 23.81
N LEU A 51 -1.59 -3.20 22.67
CA LEU A 51 -1.55 -1.89 22.01
C LEU A 51 -2.49 -0.89 22.69
N ILE A 52 -3.55 -1.37 23.30
CA ILE A 52 -4.46 -0.61 24.15
C ILE A 52 -4.78 -1.42 25.41
N ASP A 53 -5.05 -0.72 26.53
CA ASP A 53 -5.31 -1.35 27.83
C ASP A 53 -6.72 -1.93 27.93
N SER A 54 -7.70 -1.28 27.32
CA SER A 54 -9.09 -1.72 27.34
C SER A 54 -9.87 -1.21 26.12
N PRO A 55 -10.98 -1.84 25.75
CA PRO A 55 -11.88 -1.34 24.70
C PRO A 55 -12.41 0.07 24.95
N ASP A 56 -12.50 0.49 26.21
CA ASP A 56 -13.10 1.78 26.60
C ASP A 56 -12.27 3.00 26.15
N VAL A 57 -11.01 2.79 25.78
CA VAL A 57 -10.14 3.86 25.24
C VAL A 57 -10.40 4.15 23.77
N VAL A 58 -11.15 3.30 23.08
CA VAL A 58 -11.48 3.48 21.66
C VAL A 58 -12.57 4.53 21.52
N LEU A 59 -12.25 5.63 20.86
CA LEU A 59 -13.15 6.77 20.70
C LEU A 59 -14.07 6.60 19.49
N ASP A 60 -13.55 6.05 18.41
CA ASP A 60 -14.28 5.89 17.16
C ASP A 60 -13.64 4.79 16.31
N VAL A 61 -14.42 4.21 15.40
CA VAL A 61 -13.97 3.17 14.46
C VAL A 61 -14.55 3.47 13.09
N HIS A 62 -13.73 3.29 12.06
CA HIS A 62 -14.20 3.33 10.68
C HIS A 62 -13.63 2.14 9.91
N MET A 63 -14.46 1.49 9.10
CA MET A 63 -14.07 0.37 8.26
C MET A 63 -14.23 0.71 6.77
N GLU A 64 -13.16 0.55 6.01
CA GLU A 64 -13.18 0.69 4.56
C GLU A 64 -12.89 -0.66 3.89
N LYS A 65 -13.77 -1.09 2.98
CA LYS A 65 -13.61 -2.31 2.19
C LYS A 65 -13.05 -1.99 0.81
N VAL A 66 -11.77 -2.23 0.63
CA VAL A 66 -11.07 -1.93 -0.62
C VAL A 66 -10.97 -3.19 -1.48
N LYS A 67 -11.68 -3.18 -2.62
CA LYS A 67 -11.59 -4.26 -3.61
C LYS A 67 -10.32 -4.11 -4.44
N LYS A 68 -9.66 -5.25 -4.72
CA LYS A 68 -8.46 -5.28 -5.59
C LYS A 68 -7.39 -4.28 -5.13
N ALA A 69 -7.14 -4.23 -3.82
CA ALA A 69 -6.22 -3.29 -3.20
C ALA A 69 -4.78 -3.43 -3.71
N TYR A 70 -4.38 -4.66 -4.08
CA TYR A 70 -3.04 -4.99 -4.53
C TYR A 70 -3.06 -5.61 -5.93
N PRO A 71 -2.08 -5.28 -6.80
CA PRO A 71 -1.87 -5.99 -8.06
C PRO A 71 -1.45 -7.44 -7.77
N ALA A 72 -1.95 -8.36 -8.55
CA ALA A 72 -1.59 -9.78 -8.47
C ALA A 72 -0.58 -10.13 -9.57
N TYR A 73 0.52 -10.77 -9.21
CA TYR A 73 1.62 -11.14 -10.10
C TYR A 73 1.60 -12.64 -10.40
N PHE A 74 0.53 -13.11 -11.04
CA PHE A 74 0.37 -14.51 -11.42
C PHE A 74 -0.24 -14.64 -12.82
N ASP A 75 -0.38 -15.86 -13.31
CA ASP A 75 -0.90 -16.21 -14.64
C ASP A 75 -0.10 -15.53 -15.77
N THR A 76 -0.76 -14.64 -16.49
CA THR A 76 -0.22 -13.95 -17.67
C THR A 76 0.65 -12.74 -17.34
N TYR A 77 1.03 -12.51 -16.08
CA TYR A 77 1.85 -11.36 -15.70
C TYR A 77 3.20 -11.35 -16.42
N ASP A 78 3.74 -12.51 -16.76
CA ASP A 78 4.99 -12.65 -17.55
C ASP A 78 4.86 -12.04 -18.96
N GLU A 79 3.65 -11.83 -19.46
CA GLU A 79 3.38 -11.17 -20.74
C GLU A 79 3.21 -9.65 -20.61
N MET A 80 3.44 -9.09 -19.43
CA MET A 80 3.22 -7.66 -19.14
C MET A 80 4.03 -6.75 -20.06
N ASP A 81 5.21 -7.16 -20.48
CA ASP A 81 6.06 -6.38 -21.40
C ASP A 81 5.37 -6.14 -22.75
N ARG A 82 4.60 -7.10 -23.26
CA ARG A 82 3.83 -6.96 -24.50
C ARG A 82 2.72 -5.92 -24.34
N LEU A 83 2.07 -5.89 -23.18
CA LEU A 83 1.04 -4.90 -22.86
C LEU A 83 1.67 -3.51 -22.73
N ILE A 84 2.82 -3.40 -22.06
CA ILE A 84 3.57 -2.15 -21.91
C ILE A 84 3.97 -1.59 -23.29
N GLU A 85 4.46 -2.43 -24.17
CA GLU A 85 4.83 -2.04 -25.53
C GLU A 85 3.62 -1.50 -26.29
N TYR A 86 2.50 -2.22 -26.26
CA TYR A 86 1.26 -1.79 -26.90
C TYR A 86 0.75 -0.44 -26.34
N LEU A 87 0.66 -0.30 -25.02
CA LEU A 87 0.18 0.92 -24.35
C LEU A 87 1.13 2.12 -24.58
N SER A 88 2.44 1.85 -24.66
CA SER A 88 3.45 2.87 -24.93
C SER A 88 3.33 3.44 -26.36
N GLY A 89 2.80 2.67 -27.30
CA GLY A 89 2.53 3.11 -28.67
C GLY A 89 1.38 4.12 -28.79
N ILE A 90 0.52 4.24 -27.79
CA ILE A 90 -0.59 5.20 -27.81
C ILE A 90 -0.07 6.57 -27.34
N GLU A 91 0.01 7.53 -28.25
CA GLU A 91 0.74 8.80 -28.05
C GLU A 91 0.30 9.58 -26.80
N ASN A 92 -1.00 9.72 -26.58
CA ASN A 92 -1.59 10.53 -25.52
C ASN A 92 -2.03 9.72 -24.28
N LEU A 93 -1.57 8.48 -24.12
CA LEU A 93 -1.84 7.63 -22.95
C LEU A 93 -0.60 7.52 -22.07
N TYR A 94 -0.73 7.85 -20.80
CA TYR A 94 0.33 7.71 -19.79
C TYR A 94 -0.18 6.85 -18.63
N CYS A 95 0.43 5.69 -18.44
CA CYS A 95 0.11 4.77 -17.35
C CYS A 95 0.95 5.14 -16.13
N VAL A 96 0.30 5.63 -15.07
CA VAL A 96 0.98 6.12 -13.86
C VAL A 96 0.36 5.52 -12.60
N GLY A 97 1.15 5.44 -11.54
CA GLY A 97 0.73 4.93 -10.23
C GLY A 97 0.50 3.43 -10.19
N ARG A 98 0.08 2.95 -9.02
CA ARG A 98 -0.09 1.52 -8.73
C ARG A 98 -1.02 0.82 -9.72
N ASN A 99 -2.22 1.33 -9.89
CA ASN A 99 -3.22 0.69 -10.75
C ASN A 99 -2.94 0.89 -12.24
N GLY A 100 -2.45 2.09 -12.63
CA GLY A 100 -2.14 2.39 -14.03
C GLY A 100 -0.99 1.56 -14.58
N GLN A 101 -0.02 1.21 -13.74
CA GLN A 101 1.12 0.36 -14.11
C GLN A 101 0.94 -1.12 -13.74
N HIS A 102 -0.11 -1.47 -13.00
CA HIS A 102 -0.29 -2.80 -12.41
C HIS A 102 0.97 -3.25 -11.65
N ARG A 103 1.52 -2.38 -10.83
CA ARG A 103 2.73 -2.61 -10.01
C ARG A 103 2.49 -2.26 -8.56
N TYR A 104 3.20 -2.93 -7.65
CA TYR A 104 3.16 -2.63 -6.23
C TYR A 104 3.92 -1.33 -5.93
N ASN A 105 3.33 -0.21 -6.31
CA ASN A 105 3.88 1.12 -6.10
C ASN A 105 3.40 1.70 -4.76
N ASN A 106 4.34 2.21 -3.97
CA ASN A 106 4.06 3.06 -2.83
C ASN A 106 3.64 4.47 -3.29
N ILE A 107 3.28 5.34 -2.36
CA ILE A 107 2.82 6.70 -2.67
C ILE A 107 3.90 7.49 -3.42
N ASP A 108 5.15 7.40 -2.99
CA ASP A 108 6.31 8.05 -3.62
C ASP A 108 6.52 7.59 -5.06
N HIS A 109 6.51 6.27 -5.33
CA HIS A 109 6.59 5.72 -6.69
C HIS A 109 5.44 6.24 -7.56
N SER A 110 4.21 6.26 -7.03
CA SER A 110 3.04 6.75 -7.75
C SER A 110 3.17 8.24 -8.10
N MET A 111 3.71 9.05 -7.19
CA MET A 111 4.00 10.46 -7.44
C MET A 111 5.09 10.64 -8.49
N VAL A 112 6.19 9.90 -8.39
CA VAL A 112 7.32 10.00 -9.34
C VAL A 112 6.88 9.60 -10.76
N THR A 113 6.10 8.53 -10.92
CA THR A 113 5.56 8.16 -12.25
C THR A 113 4.75 9.28 -12.87
N SER A 114 3.98 10.01 -12.06
CA SER A 114 3.18 11.15 -12.51
C SER A 114 4.06 12.34 -12.90
N PHE A 115 5.11 12.62 -12.14
CA PHE A 115 6.07 13.69 -12.48
C PHE A 115 6.82 13.39 -13.78
N GLU A 116 7.23 12.14 -14.00
CA GLU A 116 7.88 11.75 -15.26
C GLU A 116 6.93 11.85 -16.45
N ALA A 117 5.64 11.50 -16.28
CA ALA A 117 4.63 11.69 -17.31
C ALA A 117 4.45 13.18 -17.68
N VAL A 118 4.33 14.06 -16.68
CA VAL A 118 4.24 15.52 -16.91
C VAL A 118 5.48 16.07 -17.60
N LYS A 119 6.67 15.62 -17.21
CA LYS A 119 7.93 15.95 -17.85
C LYS A 119 7.93 15.62 -19.36
N ASN A 120 7.47 14.39 -19.69
CA ASN A 120 7.36 13.96 -21.09
C ASN A 120 6.36 14.82 -21.88
N ILE A 121 5.22 15.17 -21.26
CA ILE A 121 4.21 16.05 -21.90
C ILE A 121 4.81 17.42 -22.19
N ILE A 122 5.49 18.04 -21.21
CA ILE A 122 6.06 19.40 -21.36
C ILE A 122 7.19 19.41 -22.41
N SER A 123 8.05 18.38 -22.42
CA SER A 123 9.19 18.28 -23.33
C SER A 123 8.82 17.74 -24.72
N GLY A 124 7.60 17.25 -24.91
CA GLY A 124 7.18 16.57 -26.15
C GLY A 124 7.86 15.21 -26.36
N THR A 125 8.40 14.61 -25.28
CA THR A 125 9.07 13.29 -25.35
C THR A 125 8.03 12.20 -25.53
N LYS A 126 8.18 11.38 -26.59
CA LYS A 126 7.27 10.27 -26.88
C LYS A 126 7.66 8.95 -26.19
N ASP A 127 8.95 8.78 -25.89
CA ASP A 127 9.44 7.61 -25.14
C ASP A 127 8.93 7.68 -23.70
N LYS A 128 8.35 6.57 -23.23
CA LYS A 128 7.74 6.44 -21.90
C LYS A 128 8.51 5.51 -20.97
N LYS A 129 9.72 5.10 -21.36
CA LYS A 129 10.55 4.19 -20.56
C LYS A 129 10.88 4.72 -19.18
N ASN A 130 11.10 6.04 -19.06
CA ASN A 130 11.34 6.70 -17.78
C ASN A 130 10.19 6.51 -16.79
N ILE A 131 8.94 6.49 -17.26
CA ILE A 131 7.76 6.29 -16.43
C ILE A 131 7.69 4.83 -15.95
N TRP A 132 7.95 3.87 -16.85
CA TRP A 132 7.92 2.44 -16.54
C TRP A 132 9.12 1.96 -15.72
N SER A 133 10.21 2.71 -15.67
CA SER A 133 11.42 2.38 -14.91
C SER A 133 11.44 2.89 -13.47
N VAL A 134 10.40 3.60 -13.01
CA VAL A 134 10.35 4.17 -11.65
C VAL A 134 10.41 3.10 -10.57
N ASN A 135 9.76 1.96 -10.78
CA ASN A 135 9.79 0.82 -9.88
C ASN A 135 9.85 -0.45 -10.72
N THR A 136 10.96 -1.16 -10.63
CA THR A 136 11.20 -2.42 -11.36
C THR A 136 11.14 -3.65 -10.45
N GLU A 137 10.87 -3.48 -9.17
CA GLU A 137 10.76 -4.59 -8.22
C GLU A 137 9.51 -5.42 -8.53
N GLN A 138 9.71 -6.72 -8.73
CA GLN A 138 8.62 -7.69 -8.94
C GLN A 138 8.10 -8.25 -7.61
N GLU A 139 8.89 -8.13 -6.54
CA GLU A 139 8.54 -8.57 -5.20
C GLU A 139 8.70 -7.39 -4.23
N TYR A 140 7.73 -7.23 -3.34
CA TYR A 140 7.84 -6.26 -2.26
C TYR A 140 8.61 -6.91 -1.11
N HIS A 141 9.83 -6.47 -0.89
CA HIS A 141 10.59 -6.82 0.29
C HIS A 141 10.41 -5.71 1.34
N GLU A 142 9.62 -5.97 2.36
CA GLU A 142 9.79 -5.25 3.62
C GLU A 142 11.13 -5.70 4.20
N THR A 143 12.15 -4.89 4.02
CA THR A 143 13.39 -5.05 4.78
C THR A 143 13.05 -4.76 6.24
N SER A 144 12.70 -5.80 7.01
CA SER A 144 12.86 -5.73 8.45
C SER A 144 14.35 -5.52 8.71
N ASN A 145 14.71 -4.42 9.33
CA ASN A 145 16.07 -4.17 9.80
C ASN A 145 16.41 -5.16 10.94
N ASN A 146 16.62 -6.42 10.59
CA ASN A 146 17.21 -7.42 11.45
C ASN A 146 18.74 -7.37 11.35
N GLU A 147 19.33 -6.17 11.37
CA GLU A 147 20.77 -6.01 11.58
C GLU A 147 21.18 -6.25 13.04
N ASP A 148 20.24 -6.26 13.98
CA ASP A 148 20.54 -6.45 15.40
C ASP A 148 20.69 -7.91 15.83
N GLU A 149 20.24 -8.89 15.04
CA GLU A 149 20.35 -10.31 15.43
C GLU A 149 21.67 -11.00 14.98
N LYS A 150 22.41 -10.42 14.05
CA LYS A 150 23.69 -11.01 13.62
C LYS A 150 24.87 -10.70 14.55
N ASN A 151 24.77 -9.68 15.39
CA ASN A 151 25.84 -9.32 16.32
C ASN A 151 25.76 -10.03 17.68
N GLN A 152 24.75 -10.84 17.94
CA GLN A 152 24.66 -11.65 19.16
C GLN A 152 25.10 -13.11 18.99
N ALA A 153 25.36 -13.57 17.78
CA ALA A 153 25.80 -14.95 17.51
C ALA A 153 27.32 -15.12 17.36
N GLU A 154 28.11 -14.05 17.51
CA GLU A 154 29.58 -14.11 17.46
C GLU A 154 30.28 -13.89 18.82
N VAL A 155 29.54 -13.90 19.92
CA VAL A 155 30.12 -13.78 21.29
C VAL A 155 29.59 -14.91 22.18
N ASP A 156 29.90 -16.18 21.81
CA ASP A 156 29.95 -17.31 22.72
C ASP A 156 30.95 -18.38 22.21
#